data_a3af2f53982378c981ef88be0d0552a4
#
_entry.id   a3af2f53982378c981ef88be0d0552a4
#
_cell.length_a   1.000
_cell.length_b   1.000
_cell.length_c   1.000
_cell.angle_alpha   90.00
_cell.angle_beta   90.00
_cell.angle_gamma   90.00
#
_symmetry.space_group_name_H-M   'P 1'
#
loop_
_entity.id
_entity.type
_entity.pdbx_description
1 polymer ?
#
loop_
_entity_poly.entity_id
_entity_poly.type
_entity_poly.pdbx_seq_one_letter_code
_entity_poly.pdbx_strand_id
1 'polypeptide(L)'
;NFAYHVHQFGYDAVAISALGNDILGDQTRKELDAVKLPYIMPIVAEPTGTVQVTLDEEGVPTYDIKQDVAWDNIPFNEEIEAAAKRAQVVCFGTLAQRNSVSRNTIQQFLKATPKDCLKVLDINLRQNFYTKDIIQESVAACDILKINDEELITIGRLFGYPGLDIENKCWLILGKYNLK
;
A
#
# COMPACT_ATOMS: atom_id res chain seq x y z
N ASN A 1 -7.65 -6.33 -0.79
CA ASN A 1 -8.49 -6.75 0.36
C ASN A 1 -9.23 -5.58 1.02
N PHE A 2 -8.53 -4.45 1.38
CA PHE A 2 -9.18 -3.33 2.08
C PHE A 2 -10.38 -2.78 1.30
N ALA A 3 -10.18 -2.33 0.06
CA ALA A 3 -11.25 -1.79 -0.78
C ALA A 3 -12.42 -2.80 -0.97
N TYR A 4 -12.10 -4.08 -1.16
CA TYR A 4 -13.10 -5.13 -1.28
C TYR A 4 -13.98 -5.24 -0.04
N HIS A 5 -13.40 -5.28 1.16
CA HIS A 5 -14.18 -5.39 2.39
C HIS A 5 -15.01 -4.12 2.66
N VAL A 6 -14.45 -2.93 2.41
CA VAL A 6 -15.20 -1.67 2.50
C VAL A 6 -16.41 -1.69 1.56
N HIS A 7 -16.23 -2.16 0.32
CA HIS A 7 -17.30 -2.33 -0.65
C HIS A 7 -18.36 -3.34 -0.18
N GLN A 8 -17.95 -4.47 0.41
CA GLN A 8 -18.87 -5.47 0.96
C GLN A 8 -19.73 -4.92 2.14
N PHE A 9 -19.24 -3.92 2.87
CA PHE A 9 -20.02 -3.21 3.89
C PHE A 9 -20.97 -2.15 3.31
N GLY A 10 -21.05 -2.03 1.98
CA GLY A 10 -21.98 -1.12 1.30
C GLY A 10 -21.47 0.32 1.15
N TYR A 11 -20.17 0.56 1.33
CA TYR A 11 -19.57 1.86 1.10
C TYR A 11 -18.96 1.95 -0.30
N ASP A 12 -18.90 3.17 -0.83
CA ASP A 12 -18.17 3.43 -2.08
C ASP A 12 -16.68 3.21 -1.85
N ALA A 13 -16.12 2.27 -2.58
CA ALA A 13 -14.69 1.96 -2.52
C ALA A 13 -14.12 1.78 -3.92
N VAL A 14 -12.87 2.17 -4.12
CA VAL A 14 -12.16 2.00 -5.38
C VAL A 14 -10.76 1.45 -5.12
N ALA A 15 -10.37 0.43 -5.88
CA ALA A 15 -9.00 -0.09 -5.86
C ALA A 15 -8.18 0.62 -6.93
N ILE A 16 -7.02 1.16 -6.56
CA ILE A 16 -6.11 1.85 -7.48
C ILE A 16 -4.81 1.05 -7.61
N SER A 17 -4.45 0.73 -8.86
CA SER A 17 -3.22 0.00 -9.19
C SER A 17 -2.86 0.26 -10.66
N ALA A 18 -2.04 -0.59 -11.28
CA ALA A 18 -1.84 -0.68 -12.72
C ALA A 18 -1.76 -2.14 -13.15
N LEU A 19 -2.09 -2.41 -14.39
CA LEU A 19 -2.05 -3.74 -15.01
C LEU A 19 -1.23 -3.70 -16.30
N GLY A 20 -0.63 -4.82 -16.65
CA GLY A 20 -0.01 -5.01 -17.95
C GLY A 20 -1.05 -5.29 -19.05
N ASN A 21 -0.64 -5.12 -20.29
CA ASN A 21 -1.43 -5.54 -21.45
C ASN A 21 -1.22 -7.04 -21.73
N ASP A 22 -1.68 -7.87 -20.79
CA ASP A 22 -1.45 -9.31 -20.81
C ASP A 22 -2.66 -10.11 -20.29
N ILE A 23 -2.59 -11.44 -20.40
CA ILE A 23 -3.66 -12.36 -19.99
C ILE A 23 -3.98 -12.21 -18.50
N LEU A 24 -2.98 -11.98 -17.64
CA LEU A 24 -3.18 -11.81 -16.19
C LEU A 24 -3.90 -10.51 -15.87
N GLY A 25 -3.60 -9.43 -16.59
CA GLY A 25 -4.33 -8.17 -16.51
C GLY A 25 -5.79 -8.32 -16.88
N ASP A 26 -6.09 -9.07 -17.97
CA ASP A 26 -7.46 -9.38 -18.38
C ASP A 26 -8.20 -10.23 -17.35
N GLN A 27 -7.52 -11.22 -16.77
CA GLN A 27 -8.11 -12.05 -15.71
C GLN A 27 -8.41 -11.23 -14.46
N THR A 28 -7.46 -10.37 -14.05
CA THR A 28 -7.65 -9.50 -12.89
C THR A 28 -8.87 -8.59 -13.04
N ARG A 29 -9.04 -7.98 -14.23
CA ARG A 29 -10.24 -7.16 -14.51
C ARG A 29 -11.52 -7.97 -14.41
N LYS A 30 -11.57 -9.16 -15.03
CA LYS A 30 -12.74 -10.05 -14.98
C LYS A 30 -13.11 -10.44 -13.54
N GLU A 31 -12.12 -10.70 -12.69
CA GLU A 31 -12.36 -11.05 -11.29
C GLU A 31 -12.90 -9.86 -10.49
N LEU A 32 -12.35 -8.65 -10.71
CA LEU A 32 -12.85 -7.42 -10.07
C LEU A 32 -14.28 -7.09 -10.52
N ASP A 33 -14.57 -7.24 -11.81
CA ASP A 33 -15.91 -7.06 -12.37
C ASP A 33 -16.91 -8.08 -11.79
N ALA A 34 -16.49 -9.34 -11.63
CA ALA A 34 -17.34 -10.40 -11.06
C ALA A 34 -17.75 -10.11 -9.61
N VAL A 35 -16.85 -9.51 -8.82
CA VAL A 35 -17.15 -9.09 -7.43
C VAL A 35 -17.68 -7.66 -7.35
N LYS A 36 -17.87 -6.99 -8.50
CA LYS A 36 -18.38 -5.62 -8.64
C LYS A 36 -17.58 -4.57 -7.86
N LEU A 37 -16.30 -4.79 -7.66
CA LEU A 37 -15.42 -3.84 -6.99
C LEU A 37 -14.97 -2.75 -8.01
N PRO A 38 -15.30 -1.47 -7.80
CA PRO A 38 -14.78 -0.40 -8.64
C PRO A 38 -13.25 -0.31 -8.57
N TYR A 39 -12.63 -0.06 -9.72
CA TYR A 39 -11.17 0.07 -9.80
C TYR A 39 -10.74 1.14 -10.81
N ILE A 40 -9.54 1.70 -10.57
CA ILE A 40 -8.80 2.54 -11.50
C ILE A 40 -7.45 1.86 -11.71
N MET A 41 -7.28 1.18 -12.85
CA MET A 41 -6.08 0.40 -13.16
C MET A 41 -5.63 0.68 -14.60
N PRO A 42 -4.88 1.77 -14.82
CA PRO A 42 -4.30 2.07 -16.12
C PRO A 42 -3.47 0.89 -16.64
N ILE A 43 -3.48 0.69 -17.94
CA ILE A 43 -2.62 -0.27 -18.62
C ILE A 43 -1.26 0.39 -18.86
N VAL A 44 -0.20 -0.28 -18.44
CA VAL A 44 1.18 0.14 -18.60
C VAL A 44 1.99 -0.86 -19.44
N ALA A 45 3.22 -0.52 -19.78
CA ALA A 45 4.07 -1.36 -20.62
C ALA A 45 4.60 -2.60 -19.88
N GLU A 46 4.76 -2.49 -18.56
CA GLU A 46 5.27 -3.54 -17.70
C GLU A 46 4.22 -4.66 -17.52
N PRO A 47 4.66 -5.91 -17.31
CA PRO A 47 3.75 -7.05 -17.14
C PRO A 47 2.95 -6.92 -15.83
N THR A 48 1.77 -7.52 -15.82
CA THR A 48 0.95 -7.64 -14.60
C THR A 48 1.73 -8.34 -13.50
N GLY A 49 1.74 -7.75 -12.32
CA GLY A 49 2.52 -8.24 -11.18
C GLY A 49 2.04 -9.58 -10.67
N THR A 50 3.00 -10.47 -10.37
CA THR A 50 2.76 -11.79 -9.80
C THR A 50 3.57 -12.00 -8.53
N VAL A 51 3.06 -12.88 -7.67
CA VAL A 51 3.76 -13.42 -6.52
C VAL A 51 3.82 -14.93 -6.68
N GLN A 52 5.04 -15.47 -6.73
CA GLN A 52 5.21 -16.92 -6.72
C GLN A 52 5.29 -17.39 -5.28
N VAL A 53 4.52 -18.42 -4.95
CA VAL A 53 4.51 -19.03 -3.63
C VAL A 53 5.09 -20.42 -3.77
N THR A 54 6.16 -20.71 -3.04
CA THR A 54 6.75 -22.05 -2.90
C THR A 54 6.56 -22.49 -1.46
N LEU A 55 6.15 -23.74 -1.27
CA LEU A 55 6.06 -24.34 0.06
C LEU A 55 7.32 -25.20 0.28
N ASP A 56 7.90 -25.12 1.48
CA ASP A 56 8.94 -26.05 1.90
C ASP A 56 8.34 -27.40 2.32
N GLU A 57 9.20 -28.32 2.79
CA GLU A 57 8.78 -29.67 3.22
C GLU A 57 7.85 -29.64 4.45
N GLU A 58 7.86 -28.55 5.21
CA GLU A 58 7.03 -28.32 6.40
C GLU A 58 5.74 -27.53 6.09
N GLY A 59 5.56 -27.15 4.80
CA GLY A 59 4.39 -26.39 4.33
C GLY A 59 4.47 -24.89 4.59
N VAL A 60 5.65 -24.37 4.96
CA VAL A 60 5.86 -22.93 5.19
C VAL A 60 6.00 -22.20 3.85
N PRO A 61 5.19 -21.17 3.57
CA PRO A 61 5.23 -20.46 2.30
C PRO A 61 6.41 -19.48 2.23
N THR A 62 7.14 -19.54 1.13
CA THR A 62 8.08 -18.50 0.70
C THR A 62 7.48 -17.73 -0.47
N TYR A 63 7.52 -16.40 -0.38
CA TYR A 63 6.95 -15.51 -1.38
C TYR A 63 8.06 -14.88 -2.22
N ASP A 64 8.01 -15.04 -3.54
CA ASP A 64 8.85 -14.30 -4.49
C ASP A 64 7.98 -13.23 -5.18
N ILE A 65 8.15 -11.99 -4.76
CA ILE A 65 7.41 -10.84 -5.28
C ILE A 65 8.20 -10.28 -6.47
N LYS A 66 7.68 -10.45 -7.67
CA LYS A 66 8.36 -9.97 -8.89
C LYS A 66 8.51 -8.45 -8.89
N GLN A 67 9.65 -7.99 -9.43
CA GLN A 67 9.98 -6.58 -9.61
C GLN A 67 9.74 -6.16 -11.06
N ASP A 68 9.77 -4.86 -11.31
CA ASP A 68 9.58 -4.25 -12.64
C ASP A 68 8.24 -4.69 -13.29
N VAL A 69 7.19 -4.62 -12.51
CA VAL A 69 5.83 -5.02 -12.89
C VAL A 69 4.89 -3.81 -12.91
N ALA A 70 3.69 -4.01 -13.43
CA ALA A 70 2.73 -2.94 -13.67
C ALA A 70 2.45 -2.06 -12.42
N TRP A 71 2.24 -2.65 -11.25
CA TRP A 71 1.97 -1.88 -10.03
C TRP A 71 3.20 -1.16 -9.45
N ASP A 72 4.39 -1.37 -9.97
CA ASP A 72 5.57 -0.52 -9.74
C ASP A 72 5.51 0.79 -10.54
N ASN A 73 4.65 0.86 -11.56
CA ASN A 73 4.57 1.92 -12.57
C ASN A 73 3.17 2.56 -12.67
N ILE A 74 2.48 2.74 -11.54
CA ILE A 74 1.17 3.40 -11.49
C ILE A 74 1.34 4.87 -11.89
N PRO A 75 0.78 5.33 -13.03
CA PRO A 75 0.89 6.72 -13.44
C PRO A 75 -0.06 7.61 -12.61
N PHE A 76 0.34 8.85 -12.32
CA PHE A 76 -0.58 9.84 -11.78
C PHE A 76 -1.30 10.54 -12.96
N ASN A 77 -2.58 10.28 -13.11
CA ASN A 77 -3.41 10.83 -14.17
C ASN A 77 -4.65 11.54 -13.60
N GLU A 78 -5.43 12.18 -14.49
CA GLU A 78 -6.62 12.94 -14.10
C GLU A 78 -7.68 12.12 -13.36
N GLU A 79 -7.85 10.84 -13.71
CA GLU A 79 -8.81 9.95 -13.07
C GLU A 79 -8.39 9.62 -11.64
N ILE A 80 -7.11 9.33 -11.43
CA ILE A 80 -6.52 9.08 -10.10
C ILE A 80 -6.56 10.36 -9.25
N GLU A 81 -6.25 11.52 -9.84
CA GLU A 81 -6.35 12.81 -9.17
C GLU A 81 -7.79 13.12 -8.75
N ALA A 82 -8.76 12.89 -9.64
CA ALA A 82 -10.17 13.07 -9.33
C ALA A 82 -10.66 12.14 -8.20
N ALA A 83 -10.16 10.90 -8.15
CA ALA A 83 -10.42 9.99 -7.04
C ALA A 83 -9.83 10.52 -5.72
N ALA A 84 -8.59 11.03 -5.75
CA ALA A 84 -7.95 11.63 -4.58
C ALA A 84 -8.75 12.80 -4.01
N LYS A 85 -9.20 13.73 -4.86
CA LYS A 85 -9.93 14.94 -4.45
C LYS A 85 -11.27 14.69 -3.77
N ARG A 86 -11.88 13.51 -3.96
CA ARG A 86 -13.16 13.13 -3.33
C ARG A 86 -13.02 12.06 -2.25
N ALA A 87 -11.80 11.60 -1.98
CA ALA A 87 -11.58 10.56 -1.00
C ALA A 87 -11.86 11.05 0.43
N GLN A 88 -12.64 10.29 1.18
CA GLN A 88 -12.88 10.48 2.61
C GLN A 88 -11.94 9.64 3.45
N VAL A 89 -11.56 8.47 2.94
CA VAL A 89 -10.59 7.56 3.55
C VAL A 89 -9.65 7.03 2.48
N VAL A 90 -8.37 6.99 2.78
CA VAL A 90 -7.34 6.37 1.92
C VAL A 90 -6.60 5.31 2.72
N CYS A 91 -6.46 4.11 2.16
CA CYS A 91 -5.56 3.09 2.69
C CYS A 91 -4.41 2.89 1.70
N PHE A 92 -3.18 2.96 2.18
CA PHE A 92 -1.98 2.80 1.38
C PHE A 92 -0.90 2.01 2.15
N GLY A 93 0.10 1.51 1.45
CA GLY A 93 1.19 0.72 2.03
C GLY A 93 2.57 1.15 1.54
N THR A 94 3.60 0.46 2.00
CA THR A 94 4.99 0.75 1.63
C THR A 94 5.46 -0.01 0.40
N LEU A 95 4.95 -1.20 0.13
CA LEU A 95 5.45 -2.09 -0.91
C LEU A 95 5.39 -1.46 -2.31
N ALA A 96 4.28 -0.82 -2.67
CA ALA A 96 4.13 -0.13 -3.96
C ALA A 96 5.03 1.12 -4.09
N GLN A 97 5.66 1.54 -3.01
CA GLN A 97 6.58 2.68 -3.00
C GLN A 97 8.05 2.28 -3.24
N ARG A 98 8.33 1.00 -3.47
CA ARG A 98 9.68 0.51 -3.79
C ARG A 98 10.21 1.06 -5.13
N ASN A 99 9.33 1.33 -6.09
CA ASN A 99 9.66 1.99 -7.35
C ASN A 99 9.26 3.47 -7.30
N SER A 100 10.09 4.32 -7.86
CA SER A 100 9.92 5.79 -7.82
C SER A 100 8.65 6.28 -8.51
N VAL A 101 8.18 5.62 -9.57
CA VAL A 101 6.99 6.01 -10.33
C VAL A 101 5.76 5.88 -9.44
N SER A 102 5.48 4.69 -8.90
CA SER A 102 4.33 4.48 -8.02
C SER A 102 4.46 5.22 -6.69
N ARG A 103 5.68 5.36 -6.14
CA ARG A 103 5.93 6.19 -4.95
C ARG A 103 5.49 7.64 -5.19
N ASN A 104 5.90 8.22 -6.32
CA ASN A 104 5.52 9.60 -6.68
C ASN A 104 4.01 9.73 -6.84
N THR A 105 3.35 8.75 -7.48
CA THR A 105 1.89 8.72 -7.62
C THR A 105 1.18 8.66 -6.28
N ILE A 106 1.62 7.79 -5.36
CA ILE A 106 1.06 7.69 -4.00
C ILE A 106 1.23 9.02 -3.26
N GLN A 107 2.41 9.64 -3.33
CA GLN A 107 2.66 10.94 -2.68
C GLN A 107 1.79 12.06 -3.26
N GLN A 108 1.61 12.12 -4.59
CA GLN A 108 0.73 13.09 -5.24
C GLN A 108 -0.73 12.84 -4.85
N PHE A 109 -1.16 11.58 -4.83
CA PHE A 109 -2.49 11.19 -4.38
C PHE A 109 -2.77 11.71 -2.96
N LEU A 110 -1.90 11.40 -2.00
CA LEU A 110 -2.05 11.82 -0.61
C LEU A 110 -2.06 13.35 -0.44
N LYS A 111 -1.31 14.08 -1.27
CA LYS A 111 -1.33 15.55 -1.29
C LYS A 111 -2.61 16.13 -1.88
N ALA A 112 -3.24 15.43 -2.83
CA ALA A 112 -4.45 15.88 -3.50
C ALA A 112 -5.74 15.58 -2.71
N THR A 113 -5.66 14.77 -1.64
CA THR A 113 -6.83 14.46 -0.78
C THR A 113 -7.31 15.69 0.01
N PRO A 114 -8.61 15.78 0.33
CA PRO A 114 -9.13 16.79 1.26
C PRO A 114 -8.42 16.76 2.62
N LYS A 115 -8.42 17.89 3.32
CA LYS A 115 -7.74 18.02 4.63
C LYS A 115 -8.31 17.11 5.72
N ASP A 116 -9.59 16.80 5.62
CA ASP A 116 -10.35 15.93 6.53
C ASP A 116 -10.36 14.46 6.09
N CYS A 117 -9.70 14.13 4.98
CA CYS A 117 -9.53 12.76 4.53
C CYS A 117 -8.68 11.96 5.53
N LEU A 118 -9.23 10.84 6.02
CA LEU A 118 -8.52 9.93 6.91
C LEU A 118 -7.52 9.08 6.14
N LYS A 119 -6.25 9.13 6.50
CA LYS A 119 -5.16 8.40 5.86
C LYS A 119 -4.71 7.24 6.74
N VAL A 120 -4.94 6.02 6.27
CA VAL A 120 -4.58 4.77 6.94
C VAL A 120 -3.37 4.17 6.25
N LEU A 121 -2.28 4.01 6.96
CA LEU A 121 -1.10 3.29 6.49
C LEU A 121 -1.14 1.85 7.02
N ASP A 122 -1.29 0.87 6.13
CA ASP A 122 -0.94 -0.52 6.41
C ASP A 122 0.52 -0.72 5.99
N ILE A 123 1.44 -0.70 6.96
CA ILE A 123 2.86 -0.63 6.63
C ILE A 123 3.34 -1.85 5.87
N ASN A 124 2.90 -3.03 6.28
CA ASN A 124 2.99 -4.30 5.58
C ASN A 124 4.35 -4.54 4.91
N LEU A 125 5.43 -4.51 5.70
CA LEU A 125 6.80 -4.70 5.23
C LEU A 125 6.98 -6.05 4.54
N ARG A 126 7.59 -6.04 3.37
CA ARG A 126 7.86 -7.27 2.59
C ARG A 126 9.30 -7.31 2.14
N GLN A 127 9.98 -8.42 2.42
CA GLN A 127 11.38 -8.64 2.03
C GLN A 127 12.25 -7.42 2.38
N ASN A 128 13.02 -6.91 1.41
CA ASN A 128 13.85 -5.70 1.53
C ASN A 128 13.31 -4.52 0.69
N PHE A 129 12.01 -4.54 0.35
CA PHE A 129 11.38 -3.54 -0.52
C PHE A 129 10.94 -2.28 0.23
N TYR A 130 11.69 -1.89 1.25
CA TYR A 130 11.46 -0.67 2.01
C TYR A 130 12.79 0.00 2.37
N THR A 131 12.74 1.28 2.59
CA THR A 131 13.85 2.07 3.14
C THR A 131 13.37 2.85 4.35
N LYS A 132 14.32 3.33 5.16
CA LYS A 132 13.99 4.22 6.28
C LYS A 132 13.18 5.43 5.82
N ASP A 133 13.55 6.03 4.70
CA ASP A 133 12.91 7.23 4.14
C ASP A 133 11.47 6.94 3.71
N ILE A 134 11.23 5.82 2.98
CA ILE A 134 9.88 5.40 2.59
C ILE A 134 8.98 5.24 3.82
N ILE A 135 9.48 4.55 4.85
CA ILE A 135 8.71 4.32 6.08
C ILE A 135 8.44 5.66 6.79
N GLN A 136 9.47 6.48 6.95
CA GLN A 136 9.36 7.75 7.68
C GLN A 136 8.39 8.72 7.00
N GLU A 137 8.47 8.87 5.68
CA GLU A 137 7.56 9.70 4.90
C GLU A 137 6.13 9.16 4.93
N SER A 138 5.96 7.84 4.84
CA SER A 138 4.63 7.21 4.89
C SER A 138 3.96 7.39 6.25
N VAL A 139 4.70 7.18 7.35
CA VAL A 139 4.18 7.39 8.71
C VAL A 139 3.87 8.87 8.96
N ALA A 140 4.71 9.79 8.48
CA ALA A 140 4.45 11.23 8.59
C ALA A 140 3.23 11.70 7.77
N ALA A 141 2.81 10.93 6.77
CA ALA A 141 1.67 11.24 5.91
C ALA A 141 0.35 10.60 6.36
N CYS A 142 0.35 9.71 7.35
CA CYS A 142 -0.86 9.02 7.79
C CYS A 142 -1.44 9.58 9.09
N ASP A 143 -2.70 9.28 9.34
CA ASP A 143 -3.41 9.54 10.60
C ASP A 143 -3.47 8.28 11.48
N ILE A 144 -3.58 7.11 10.84
CA ILE A 144 -3.64 5.81 11.50
C ILE A 144 -2.55 4.92 10.91
N LEU A 145 -1.76 4.29 11.78
CA LEU A 145 -0.76 3.29 11.42
C LEU A 145 -1.23 1.90 11.86
N LYS A 146 -1.42 1.00 10.91
CA LYS A 146 -1.60 -0.43 11.17
C LYS A 146 -0.25 -1.12 11.01
N ILE A 147 0.19 -1.77 12.07
CA ILE A 147 1.50 -2.38 12.19
C ILE A 147 1.43 -3.62 13.09
N ASN A 148 2.22 -4.64 12.82
CA ASN A 148 2.40 -5.79 13.71
C ASN A 148 3.68 -5.64 14.56
N ASP A 149 3.88 -6.57 15.51
CA ASP A 149 4.97 -6.51 16.48
C ASP A 149 6.36 -6.59 15.82
N GLU A 150 6.52 -7.46 14.82
CA GLU A 150 7.79 -7.65 14.11
C GLU A 150 8.16 -6.40 13.30
N GLU A 151 7.18 -5.82 12.63
CA GLU A 151 7.33 -4.58 11.89
C GLU A 151 7.68 -3.42 12.84
N LEU A 152 7.04 -3.35 14.01
CA LEU A 152 7.32 -2.34 15.03
C LEU A 152 8.74 -2.47 15.59
N ILE A 153 9.23 -3.69 15.80
CA ILE A 153 10.63 -3.94 16.18
C ILE A 153 11.58 -3.45 15.08
N THR A 154 11.27 -3.75 13.83
CA THR A 154 12.05 -3.32 12.67
C THR A 154 12.12 -1.80 12.56
N ILE A 155 10.98 -1.11 12.69
CA ILE A 155 10.92 0.35 12.70
C ILE A 155 11.69 0.93 13.89
N GLY A 156 11.56 0.34 15.08
CA GLY A 156 12.31 0.77 16.25
C GLY A 156 13.82 0.75 16.03
N ARG A 157 14.34 -0.27 15.34
CA ARG A 157 15.76 -0.34 14.95
C ARG A 157 16.13 0.74 13.94
N LEU A 158 15.33 0.88 12.87
CA LEU A 158 15.57 1.87 11.81
C LEU A 158 15.53 3.31 12.32
N PHE A 159 14.65 3.61 13.28
CA PHE A 159 14.44 4.95 13.80
C PHE A 159 15.33 5.29 15.00
N GLY A 160 16.13 4.33 15.50
CA GLY A 160 17.15 4.59 16.51
C GLY A 160 16.70 4.37 17.96
N TYR A 161 15.63 3.62 18.20
CA TYR A 161 15.16 3.23 19.53
C TYR A 161 14.92 1.71 19.68
N PRO A 162 15.97 0.88 19.43
CA PRO A 162 15.82 -0.57 19.45
C PRO A 162 15.49 -1.12 20.84
N GLY A 163 15.95 -0.45 21.90
CA GLY A 163 15.85 -0.93 23.30
C GLY A 163 14.51 -0.66 23.98
N LEU A 164 13.58 0.09 23.36
CA LEU A 164 12.25 0.28 23.91
C LEU A 164 11.42 -1.01 23.78
N ASP A 165 10.56 -1.27 24.75
CA ASP A 165 9.51 -2.30 24.63
C ASP A 165 8.44 -1.92 23.59
N ILE A 166 7.54 -2.83 23.30
CA ILE A 166 6.48 -2.67 22.27
C ILE A 166 5.58 -1.48 22.60
N GLU A 167 5.11 -1.37 23.84
CA GLU A 167 4.19 -0.33 24.27
C GLU A 167 4.83 1.07 24.16
N ASN A 168 6.05 1.23 24.67
CA ASN A 168 6.78 2.49 24.60
C ASN A 168 7.15 2.88 23.15
N LYS A 169 7.40 1.90 22.25
CA LYS A 169 7.56 2.18 20.81
C LYS A 169 6.26 2.73 20.20
N CYS A 170 5.11 2.12 20.53
CA CYS A 170 3.81 2.61 20.07
C CYS A 170 3.56 4.06 20.53
N TRP A 171 3.72 4.34 21.83
CA TRP A 171 3.55 5.69 22.36
C TRP A 171 4.48 6.72 21.74
N LEU A 172 5.74 6.33 21.50
CA LEU A 172 6.72 7.21 20.87
C LEU A 172 6.34 7.56 19.43
N ILE A 173 5.93 6.57 18.63
CA ILE A 173 5.53 6.78 17.23
C ILE A 173 4.23 7.59 17.19
N LEU A 174 3.24 7.24 18.01
CA LEU A 174 1.96 7.94 18.09
C LEU A 174 2.17 9.42 18.41
N GLY A 175 2.95 9.73 19.44
CA GLY A 175 3.22 11.12 19.84
C GLY A 175 4.09 11.88 18.83
N LYS A 176 5.14 11.24 18.29
CA LYS A 176 6.08 11.87 17.34
C LYS A 176 5.40 12.28 16.02
N TYR A 177 4.47 11.45 15.52
CA TYR A 177 3.80 11.67 14.24
C TYR A 177 2.36 12.17 14.41
N ASN A 178 1.90 12.44 15.63
CA ASN A 178 0.55 12.91 15.94
C ASN A 178 -0.53 12.00 15.35
N LEU A 179 -0.35 10.67 15.48
CA LEU A 179 -1.30 9.68 15.00
C LEU A 179 -2.57 9.65 15.89
N LYS A 180 -3.65 9.13 15.33
CA LYS A 180 -4.94 8.95 16.00
C LYS A 180 -5.09 7.56 16.62
#